data_44c2cbeea3a21c86f0019250fb5aa756
#
_entry.id   44c2cbeea3a21c86f0019250fb5aa756
#
_cell.length_a   1.000
_cell.length_b   1.000
_cell.length_c   1.000
_cell.angle_alpha   90.00
_cell.angle_beta   90.00
_cell.angle_gamma   90.00
#
_symmetry.space_group_name_H-M   'P 1'
#
loop_
_entity.id
_entity.type
_entity.pdbx_description
1 polymer ?
#
loop_
_entity_poly.entity_id
_entity_poly.type
_entity_poly.pdbx_seq_one_letter_code
_entity_poly.pdbx_strand_id
1 'polypeptide(L)' 'MKLIGIQRVDYTNKNGYHVLGYKLHLSTPATRNDCIGEITDTVFVSDQVFATCDHIAVGDEVFIAYNKYGKVSAVSAIG' A
#
# COMPACT_ATOMS: atom_id res chain seq x y z
N MET A 1 8.47 2.85 5.51
CA MET A 1 7.46 3.74 4.90
C MET A 1 6.35 4.01 5.89
N LYS A 2 5.88 5.22 5.92
CA LYS A 2 4.78 5.61 6.79
C LYS A 2 3.46 5.48 6.03
N LEU A 3 2.48 4.82 6.63
CA LEU A 3 1.14 4.70 6.05
C LEU A 3 0.38 6.00 6.34
N ILE A 4 0.05 6.75 5.30
CA ILE A 4 -0.61 8.06 5.44
C ILE A 4 -2.08 8.05 5.02
N GLY A 5 -2.53 6.99 4.35
CA GLY A 5 -3.93 6.87 3.97
C GLY A 5 -4.28 5.47 3.52
N ILE A 6 -5.53 5.09 3.74
CA ILE A 6 -6.11 3.82 3.29
C ILE A 6 -7.37 4.15 2.52
N GLN A 7 -7.45 3.68 1.27
CA GLN A 7 -8.58 3.93 0.40
C GLN A 7 -9.21 2.63 -0.06
N ARG A 8 -10.52 2.48 0.14
CA ARG A 8 -11.26 1.32 -0.35
C ARG A 8 -11.36 1.36 -1.87
N VAL A 9 -11.09 0.25 -2.51
CA VAL A 9 -11.22 0.08 -3.96
C VAL A 9 -12.30 -0.97 -4.24
N ASP A 10 -13.34 -0.57 -4.95
CA ASP A 10 -14.46 -1.44 -5.30
C ASP A 10 -15.02 -0.95 -6.64
N TYR A 11 -14.62 -1.60 -7.71
CA TYR A 11 -15.11 -1.24 -9.03
C TYR A 11 -15.06 -2.46 -9.97
N THR A 12 -15.84 -2.37 -11.06
CA THR A 12 -15.79 -3.35 -12.14
C THR A 12 -14.97 -2.76 -13.28
N ASN A 13 -13.91 -3.46 -13.70
CA ASN A 13 -13.09 -2.97 -14.79
C ASN A 13 -13.79 -3.17 -16.14
N LYS A 14 -13.20 -2.63 -17.20
CA LYS A 14 -13.78 -2.68 -18.55
C LYS A 14 -13.90 -4.11 -19.12
N ASN A 15 -13.18 -5.07 -18.55
CA ASN A 15 -13.27 -6.48 -18.93
C ASN A 15 -14.35 -7.24 -18.16
N GLY A 16 -15.11 -6.57 -17.29
CA GLY A 16 -16.17 -7.18 -16.51
C GLY A 16 -15.72 -7.82 -15.21
N TYR A 17 -14.44 -7.71 -14.84
CA TYR A 17 -13.95 -8.26 -13.59
C TYR A 17 -14.13 -7.25 -12.46
N HIS A 18 -14.66 -7.73 -11.33
CA HIS A 18 -14.81 -6.91 -10.15
C HIS A 18 -13.49 -6.85 -9.39
N VAL A 19 -13.01 -5.64 -9.17
CA VAL A 19 -11.75 -5.39 -8.46
C VAL A 19 -12.08 -4.93 -7.05
N LEU A 20 -11.65 -5.70 -6.07
CA LEU A 20 -11.85 -5.42 -4.65
C LEU A 20 -10.50 -5.38 -3.94
N GLY A 21 -10.29 -4.33 -3.18
CA GLY A 21 -9.06 -4.20 -2.42
C GLY A 21 -8.93 -2.83 -1.78
N TYR A 22 -7.69 -2.46 -1.50
CA TYR A 22 -7.36 -1.19 -0.86
C TYR A 22 -6.16 -0.57 -1.54
N LYS A 23 -6.16 0.76 -1.64
CA LYS A 23 -4.97 1.53 -1.97
C LYS A 23 -4.36 2.05 -0.68
N LEU A 24 -3.09 1.73 -0.49
CA LEU A 24 -2.33 2.24 0.64
C LEU A 24 -1.47 3.39 0.14
N HIS A 25 -1.65 4.57 0.73
CA HIS A 25 -0.86 5.76 0.43
C HIS A 25 0.27 5.83 1.43
N LEU A 26 1.49 5.88 0.92
CA LEU A 26 2.71 5.75 1.72
C LEU A 26 3.58 6.97 1.55
N SER A 27 4.36 7.27 2.56
CA SER A 27 5.30 8.37 2.56
C SER A 27 6.66 7.90 3.07
N THR A 28 7.72 8.38 2.43
CA THR A 28 9.10 8.07 2.80
C THR A 28 9.89 9.37 2.76
N PRO A 29 10.78 9.65 3.75
CA PRO A 29 11.65 10.81 3.66
C PRO A 29 12.45 10.80 2.36
N ALA A 30 12.55 11.96 1.71
CA ALA A 30 13.29 12.07 0.46
C ALA A 30 14.79 11.91 0.72
N THR A 31 15.40 10.99 -0.02
CA THR A 31 16.85 10.75 0.03
C THR A 31 17.54 11.23 -1.23
N ARG A 32 16.76 11.75 -2.21
CA ARG A 32 17.28 12.22 -3.50
C ARG A 32 17.57 13.71 -3.43
N ASN A 33 18.61 14.14 -4.15
CA ASN A 33 18.99 15.54 -4.17
C ASN A 33 17.99 16.44 -4.88
N ASP A 34 17.15 15.88 -5.74
CA ASP A 34 16.17 16.62 -6.53
C ASP A 34 14.80 16.70 -5.85
N CYS A 35 14.68 16.21 -4.62
CA CYS A 35 13.42 16.20 -3.89
C CYS A 35 13.61 16.71 -2.47
N ILE A 36 12.77 17.63 -2.07
CA ILE A 36 12.74 18.19 -0.71
C ILE A 36 11.45 17.70 -0.03
N GLY A 37 11.59 17.21 1.21
CA GLY A 37 10.46 16.73 1.99
C GLY A 37 10.29 15.23 1.92
N GLU A 38 9.12 14.77 1.52
CA GLU A 38 8.79 13.35 1.48
C GLU A 38 8.38 12.92 0.07
N ILE A 39 8.72 11.69 -0.26
CA ILE A 39 8.27 11.04 -1.48
C ILE A 39 7.06 10.19 -1.14
N THR A 40 5.96 10.35 -1.87
CA THR A 40 4.75 9.57 -1.68
C THR A 40 4.65 8.47 -2.73
N ASP A 41 4.03 7.36 -2.34
CA ASP A 41 3.79 6.24 -3.23
C ASP A 41 2.42 5.62 -2.91
N THR A 42 1.87 4.88 -3.87
CA THR A 42 0.58 4.21 -3.69
C THR A 42 0.71 2.78 -4.16
N VAL A 43 0.27 1.84 -3.32
CA VAL A 43 0.24 0.41 -3.68
C VAL A 43 -1.16 -0.13 -3.54
N PHE A 44 -1.51 -1.07 -4.41
CA PHE A 44 -2.79 -1.78 -4.35
C PHE A 44 -2.59 -3.09 -3.59
N VAL A 45 -3.50 -3.35 -2.65
CA VAL A 45 -3.53 -4.57 -1.86
C VAL A 45 -4.89 -5.22 -2.03
N SER A 46 -4.93 -6.48 -2.46
CA SER A 46 -6.19 -7.21 -2.61
C SER A 46 -6.85 -7.45 -1.26
N ASP A 47 -8.17 -7.71 -1.27
CA ASP A 47 -8.90 -8.02 -0.04
C ASP A 47 -8.27 -9.20 0.72
N GLN A 48 -7.83 -10.22 0.00
CA GLN A 48 -7.22 -11.40 0.62
C GLN A 48 -5.91 -11.04 1.34
N VAL A 49 -5.07 -10.25 0.69
CA VAL A 49 -3.81 -9.82 1.30
C VAL A 49 -4.07 -8.88 2.46
N PHE A 50 -5.01 -7.94 2.30
CA PHE A 50 -5.34 -6.99 3.37
C PHE A 50 -5.86 -7.70 4.62
N ALA A 51 -6.63 -8.77 4.44
CA ALA A 51 -7.16 -9.55 5.56
C ALA A 51 -6.05 -10.24 6.37
N THR A 52 -4.89 -10.48 5.76
CA THR A 52 -3.74 -11.09 6.46
C THR A 52 -2.81 -10.06 7.07
N CYS A 53 -3.04 -8.76 6.84
CA CYS A 53 -2.22 -7.71 7.41
C CYS A 53 -2.48 -7.57 8.90
N ASP A 54 -1.40 -7.42 9.67
CA ASP A 54 -1.48 -7.25 11.12
C ASP A 54 -1.85 -5.81 11.46
N HIS A 55 -3.12 -5.58 11.79
CA HIS A 55 -3.63 -4.34 12.43
C HIS A 55 -2.91 -3.05 12.01
N ILE A 56 -2.70 -2.86 10.71
CA ILE A 56 -2.08 -1.64 10.22
C ILE A 56 -3.09 -0.48 10.33
N ALA A 57 -2.59 0.69 10.70
CA ALA A 57 -3.40 1.90 10.84
C ALA A 57 -2.66 3.09 10.27
N VAL A 58 -3.42 4.12 9.88
CA VAL A 58 -2.82 5.38 9.41
C VAL A 58 -1.91 5.94 10.49
N GLY A 59 -0.69 6.30 10.10
CA GLY A 59 0.35 6.77 11.00
C GLY A 59 1.39 5.73 11.35
N ASP A 60 1.14 4.44 11.05
CA ASP A 60 2.08 3.36 11.35
C ASP A 60 3.22 3.33 10.34
N GLU A 61 4.40 2.94 10.82
CA GLU A 61 5.49 2.52 9.95
C GLU A 61 5.19 1.12 9.45
N VAL A 62 5.28 0.91 8.14
CA VAL A 62 4.95 -0.37 7.52
C VAL A 62 6.06 -0.85 6.60
N PHE A 63 6.13 -2.15 6.45
CA PHE A 63 6.99 -2.84 5.50
C PHE A 63 6.13 -3.55 4.46
N ILE A 64 6.45 -3.34 3.19
CA ILE A 64 5.72 -3.94 2.07
C ILE A 64 6.58 -5.05 1.48
N ALA A 65 6.03 -6.25 1.42
CA ALA A 65 6.66 -7.39 0.76
C ALA A 65 6.00 -7.62 -0.60
N TYR A 66 6.81 -7.88 -1.61
CA TYR A 66 6.35 -8.14 -2.96
C TYR A 66 6.62 -9.59 -3.35
N ASN A 67 5.75 -10.15 -4.19
CA ASN A 67 5.98 -11.47 -4.75
C ASN A 67 6.88 -11.37 -6.00
N LYS A 68 7.18 -12.51 -6.61
CA LYS A 68 8.04 -12.57 -7.81
C LYS A 68 7.46 -11.84 -9.02
N TYR A 69 6.18 -11.49 -9.00
CA TYR A 69 5.51 -10.75 -10.08
C TYR A 69 5.44 -9.25 -9.79
N GLY A 70 6.07 -8.77 -8.71
CA GLY A 70 6.03 -7.35 -8.34
C GLY A 70 4.75 -6.89 -7.69
N LYS A 71 3.87 -7.80 -7.29
CA LYS A 71 2.62 -7.48 -6.60
C LYS A 71 2.81 -7.59 -5.09
N VAL A 72 2.08 -6.77 -4.35
CA VAL A 72 2.14 -6.80 -2.88
C VAL A 72 1.64 -8.15 -2.39
N SER A 73 2.46 -8.86 -1.62
CA SER A 73 2.12 -10.15 -1.02
C SER A 73 1.84 -10.04 0.46
N ALA A 74 2.39 -9.04 1.15
CA ALA A 74 2.18 -8.83 2.58
C ALA A 74 2.49 -7.40 2.95
N VAL A 75 1.82 -6.91 4.00
CA VAL A 75 2.09 -5.62 4.62
C VAL A 75 2.16 -5.85 6.12
N SER A 76 3.22 -5.38 6.76
CA SER A 76 3.43 -5.56 8.19
C SER A 76 3.72 -4.23 8.85
N ALA A 77 3.17 -4.02 10.03
CA ALA A 77 3.53 -2.86 10.84
C ALA A 77 4.90 -3.11 11.46
N ILE A 78 5.74 -2.06 11.47
CA ILE A 78 7.07 -2.10 12.06
C ILE A 78 7.00 -1.40 13.43
N GLY A 79 7.43 -2.06 14.42
CA GLY A 79 7.52 -1.46 15.72
C GLY A 79 6.69 -2.05 16.77
#